data_2c7a1dfd483ec159c9b185cd88cce2ae
#
_entry.id   2c7a1dfd483ec159c9b185cd88cce2ae
#
_cell.length_a   1.000
_cell.length_b   1.000
_cell.length_c   1.000
_cell.angle_alpha   90.00
_cell.angle_beta   90.00
_cell.angle_gamma   90.00
#
_symmetry.space_group_name_H-M   'P 1'
#
loop_
_entity.id
_entity.type
_entity.pdbx_description
1 polymer ?
#
loop_
_entity_poly.entity_id
_entity_poly.type
_entity_poly.pdbx_seq_one_letter_code
_entity_poly.pdbx_strand_id
1 'polypeptide(L)'
;MRMDLGPVGIWTFALDLQPVARAREVAAELEELGYGAIWIPDAVGRDPLVHAALLLGGTSRISVGTGIAQIYGRDPMTMTGGWKTISEAFPERFVLGLGVSHQPMVEGLRGQIYLPPLTAMREYLERMDTAMYVAAEPPEPAKRVLAALGPKMLALAAERTDGAHPYNVPPEHTARAREILGPEQLLAPEQAVLLETDPVEARRIGRAHLAIYLDLPNYMNNLRRFGITDDDIADGGSDRLVDTLVAWGDVDAVRGRVQAHLDAGADHVAVQVLTPERGTLPLDEWRKLAPVLL
;
A
#
# COMPACT_ATOMS: atom_id res chain seq x y z
N MET A 1 17.56 8.32 -9.78
CA MET A 1 17.80 8.39 -8.32
C MET A 1 16.67 7.68 -7.62
N ARG A 2 16.93 6.90 -6.60
CA ARG A 2 15.90 6.19 -5.83
C ARG A 2 15.16 7.22 -4.97
N MET A 3 13.82 7.15 -4.90
CA MET A 3 13.05 8.02 -4.01
C MET A 3 13.33 7.62 -2.55
N ASP A 4 13.64 8.57 -1.71
CA ASP A 4 13.81 8.34 -0.28
C ASP A 4 12.46 8.55 0.42
N LEU A 5 11.83 7.43 0.80
CA LEU A 5 10.58 7.41 1.57
C LEU A 5 10.83 7.23 3.08
N GLY A 6 12.11 7.21 3.51
CA GLY A 6 12.45 6.73 4.85
C GLY A 6 12.12 5.25 5.04
N PRO A 7 12.54 4.64 6.17
CA PRO A 7 12.32 3.21 6.41
C PRO A 7 10.86 2.86 6.68
N VAL A 8 10.07 3.79 7.22
CA VAL A 8 8.69 3.53 7.62
C VAL A 8 7.75 4.66 7.23
N GLY A 9 6.59 4.29 6.74
CA GLY A 9 5.45 5.18 6.51
C GLY A 9 4.16 4.60 7.05
N ILE A 10 3.07 5.33 6.83
CA ILE A 10 1.72 4.92 7.26
C ILE A 10 0.91 4.54 6.02
N TRP A 11 0.21 3.41 6.09
CA TRP A 11 -0.84 3.04 5.16
C TRP A 11 -2.20 3.17 5.87
N THR A 12 -3.18 3.88 5.29
CA THR A 12 -4.43 4.12 6.03
C THR A 12 -5.64 4.47 5.18
N PHE A 13 -6.81 3.89 5.53
CA PHE A 13 -8.14 4.34 5.10
C PHE A 13 -8.68 5.50 5.96
N ALA A 14 -8.15 5.69 7.17
CA ALA A 14 -8.78 6.57 8.15
C ALA A 14 -8.83 8.04 7.69
N LEU A 15 -7.88 8.47 6.86
CA LEU A 15 -7.85 9.84 6.32
C LEU A 15 -8.99 10.10 5.31
N ASP A 16 -9.47 9.08 4.60
CA ASP A 16 -10.63 9.20 3.71
C ASP A 16 -11.90 9.59 4.46
N LEU A 17 -12.02 9.15 5.70
CA LEU A 17 -13.19 9.36 6.56
C LEU A 17 -13.15 10.69 7.33
N GLN A 18 -12.05 11.45 7.26
CA GLN A 18 -11.95 12.75 7.93
C GLN A 18 -12.36 13.90 7.00
N PRO A 19 -12.88 15.00 7.51
CA PRO A 19 -12.93 16.25 6.74
C PRO A 19 -11.54 16.62 6.21
N VAL A 20 -11.44 17.22 5.02
CA VAL A 20 -10.16 17.54 4.36
C VAL A 20 -9.22 18.34 5.26
N ALA A 21 -9.76 19.34 5.99
CA ALA A 21 -8.95 20.13 6.92
C ALA A 21 -8.29 19.22 7.97
N ARG A 22 -9.08 18.32 8.58
CA ARG A 22 -8.56 17.38 9.58
C ARG A 22 -7.56 16.38 8.99
N ALA A 23 -7.82 15.86 7.79
CA ALA A 23 -6.88 14.96 7.11
C ALA A 23 -5.51 15.63 6.84
N ARG A 24 -5.52 16.94 6.48
CA ARG A 24 -4.28 17.73 6.31
C ARG A 24 -3.55 17.98 7.63
N GLU A 25 -4.26 18.30 8.69
CA GLU A 25 -3.67 18.44 10.03
C GLU A 25 -2.98 17.16 10.49
N VAL A 26 -3.66 16.01 10.30
CA VAL A 26 -3.10 14.70 10.64
C VAL A 26 -1.89 14.37 9.77
N ALA A 27 -1.92 14.66 8.47
CA ALA A 27 -0.78 14.47 7.59
C ALA A 27 0.44 15.31 8.02
N ALA A 28 0.21 16.57 8.43
CA ALA A 28 1.27 17.43 8.97
C ALA A 28 1.82 16.88 10.31
N GLU A 29 0.96 16.33 11.17
CA GLU A 29 1.39 15.68 12.41
C GLU A 29 2.23 14.42 12.14
N LEU A 30 1.85 13.59 11.17
CA LEU A 30 2.66 12.43 10.75
C LEU A 30 4.05 12.86 10.22
N GLU A 31 4.10 13.96 9.48
CA GLU A 31 5.36 14.57 9.05
C GLU A 31 6.21 15.03 10.24
N GLU A 32 5.61 15.65 11.25
CA GLU A 32 6.31 16.09 12.48
C GLU A 32 6.80 14.91 13.31
N LEU A 33 6.05 13.81 13.36
CA LEU A 33 6.46 12.56 14.00
C LEU A 33 7.62 11.87 13.28
N GLY A 34 7.92 12.24 12.02
CA GLY A 34 9.05 11.72 11.25
C GLY A 34 8.72 10.59 10.29
N TYR A 35 7.45 10.24 10.08
CA TYR A 35 7.07 9.26 9.07
C TYR A 35 7.43 9.76 7.67
N GLY A 36 8.03 8.87 6.85
CA GLY A 36 8.54 9.25 5.53
C GLY A 36 7.47 9.32 4.44
N ALA A 37 6.39 8.53 4.57
CA ALA A 37 5.32 8.49 3.59
C ALA A 37 3.94 8.19 4.20
N ILE A 38 2.88 8.65 3.49
CA ILE A 38 1.49 8.25 3.72
C ILE A 38 1.00 7.52 2.47
N TRP A 39 0.53 6.27 2.62
CA TRP A 39 -0.06 5.48 1.55
C TRP A 39 -1.59 5.48 1.71
N ILE A 40 -2.28 5.89 0.64
CA ILE A 40 -3.73 6.03 0.63
C ILE A 40 -4.39 5.09 -0.39
N PRO A 41 -5.54 4.48 -0.07
CA PRO A 41 -6.22 3.55 -0.96
C PRO A 41 -7.01 4.23 -2.08
N ASP A 42 -7.41 3.45 -3.09
CA ASP A 42 -8.50 3.75 -4.03
C ASP A 42 -9.56 2.64 -3.93
N ALA A 43 -10.55 2.84 -3.10
CA ALA A 43 -11.65 1.89 -2.92
C ALA A 43 -13.00 2.53 -3.27
N VAL A 44 -13.81 2.89 -2.29
CA VAL A 44 -15.14 3.50 -2.41
C VAL A 44 -15.22 4.83 -1.65
N GLY A 45 -14.10 5.54 -1.61
CA GLY A 45 -13.97 6.81 -0.90
C GLY A 45 -13.60 7.95 -1.84
N ARG A 46 -12.57 8.67 -1.46
CA ARG A 46 -12.04 9.79 -2.23
C ARG A 46 -11.33 9.33 -3.50
N ASP A 47 -11.30 10.20 -4.50
CA ASP A 47 -10.36 10.06 -5.60
C ASP A 47 -8.91 10.13 -5.06
N PRO A 48 -8.07 9.10 -5.25
CA PRO A 48 -6.76 9.04 -4.61
C PRO A 48 -5.79 10.11 -5.13
N LEU A 49 -5.90 10.54 -6.39
CA LEU A 49 -5.03 11.59 -6.94
C LEU A 49 -5.40 12.95 -6.35
N VAL A 50 -6.70 13.26 -6.26
CA VAL A 50 -7.17 14.48 -5.60
C VAL A 50 -6.79 14.45 -4.12
N HIS A 51 -6.98 13.31 -3.44
CA HIS A 51 -6.64 13.17 -2.03
C HIS A 51 -5.13 13.35 -1.80
N ALA A 52 -4.28 12.71 -2.62
CA ALA A 52 -2.84 12.89 -2.56
C ALA A 52 -2.42 14.37 -2.71
N ALA A 53 -2.98 15.07 -3.70
CA ALA A 53 -2.69 16.50 -3.90
C ALA A 53 -3.10 17.36 -2.69
N LEU A 54 -4.23 17.04 -2.06
CA LEU A 54 -4.70 17.76 -0.86
C LEU A 54 -3.81 17.52 0.35
N LEU A 55 -3.31 16.30 0.56
CA LEU A 55 -2.37 15.97 1.64
C LEU A 55 -1.00 16.62 1.41
N LEU A 56 -0.46 16.47 0.20
CA LEU A 56 0.81 17.07 -0.21
C LEU A 56 0.81 18.59 -0.07
N GLY A 57 -0.30 19.25 -0.42
CA GLY A 57 -0.47 20.69 -0.25
C GLY A 57 -0.64 21.15 1.21
N GLY A 58 -0.75 20.22 2.16
CA GLY A 58 -0.81 20.47 3.59
C GLY A 58 0.49 20.15 4.35
N THR A 59 1.53 19.67 3.64
CA THR A 59 2.79 19.17 4.20
C THR A 59 3.97 19.67 3.38
N SER A 60 5.20 19.49 3.88
CA SER A 60 6.40 20.06 3.26
C SER A 60 7.46 19.01 2.86
N ARG A 61 7.50 17.86 3.54
CA ARG A 61 8.55 16.83 3.38
C ARG A 61 7.97 15.45 3.12
N ILE A 62 6.93 15.05 3.87
CA ILE A 62 6.35 13.71 3.79
C ILE A 62 5.87 13.41 2.36
N SER A 63 6.17 12.21 1.88
CA SER A 63 5.69 11.74 0.60
C SER A 63 4.27 11.17 0.69
N VAL A 64 3.55 11.16 -0.42
CA VAL A 64 2.25 10.47 -0.51
C VAL A 64 2.32 9.44 -1.64
N GLY A 65 1.94 8.21 -1.33
CA GLY A 65 1.79 7.13 -2.29
C GLY A 65 0.33 6.69 -2.42
N THR A 66 -0.09 6.27 -3.60
CA THR A 66 -1.35 5.52 -3.72
C THR A 66 -1.10 4.04 -3.45
N GLY A 67 -1.80 3.48 -2.50
CA GLY A 67 -1.69 2.07 -2.11
C GLY A 67 -3.02 1.31 -2.27
N ILE A 68 -3.57 1.20 -3.48
CA ILE A 68 -3.12 1.60 -4.81
C ILE A 68 -4.23 2.33 -5.59
N ALA A 69 -3.87 3.16 -6.58
CA ALA A 69 -4.82 3.63 -7.57
C ALA A 69 -5.16 2.50 -8.55
N GLN A 70 -6.45 2.20 -8.68
CA GLN A 70 -6.89 1.08 -9.52
C GLN A 70 -7.01 1.49 -11.00
N ILE A 71 -6.52 0.64 -11.90
CA ILE A 71 -6.53 0.91 -13.35
C ILE A 71 -7.93 0.99 -13.97
N TYR A 72 -8.94 0.43 -13.32
CA TYR A 72 -10.35 0.49 -13.74
C TYR A 72 -11.06 1.78 -13.30
N GLY A 73 -10.44 2.58 -12.45
CA GLY A 73 -10.99 3.86 -11.99
C GLY A 73 -10.78 5.01 -12.97
N ARG A 74 -9.73 4.93 -13.80
CA ARG A 74 -9.34 6.00 -14.74
C ARG A 74 -8.71 5.39 -15.98
N ASP A 75 -8.99 5.95 -17.15
CA ASP A 75 -8.25 5.59 -18.36
C ASP A 75 -6.77 6.01 -18.27
N PRO A 76 -5.86 5.37 -19.05
CA PRO A 76 -4.42 5.62 -18.95
C PRO A 76 -3.99 7.07 -19.20
N MET A 77 -4.70 7.80 -20.09
CA MET A 77 -4.38 9.21 -20.37
C MET A 77 -4.74 10.09 -19.17
N THR A 78 -5.94 9.90 -18.59
CA THR A 78 -6.38 10.61 -17.38
C THR A 78 -5.46 10.31 -16.19
N MET A 79 -5.05 9.04 -16.02
CA MET A 79 -4.11 8.64 -14.97
C MET A 79 -2.75 9.33 -15.15
N THR A 80 -2.22 9.33 -16.37
CA THR A 80 -0.93 9.99 -16.69
C THR A 80 -1.01 11.49 -16.45
N GLY A 81 -2.12 12.14 -16.85
CA GLY A 81 -2.33 13.56 -16.59
C GLY A 81 -2.30 13.89 -15.10
N GLY A 82 -3.07 13.18 -14.29
CA GLY A 82 -3.09 13.39 -12.83
C GLY A 82 -1.74 13.08 -12.16
N TRP A 83 -1.11 11.97 -12.53
CA TRP A 83 0.21 11.58 -12.03
C TRP A 83 1.28 12.64 -12.29
N LYS A 84 1.42 13.08 -13.54
CA LYS A 84 2.40 14.11 -13.91
C LYS A 84 2.09 15.46 -13.27
N THR A 85 0.82 15.86 -13.21
CA THR A 85 0.42 17.12 -12.58
C THR A 85 0.81 17.16 -11.08
N ILE A 86 0.56 16.07 -10.34
CA ILE A 86 0.93 16.01 -8.92
C ILE A 86 2.47 15.98 -8.78
N SER A 87 3.15 15.22 -9.61
CA SER A 87 4.62 15.13 -9.58
C SER A 87 5.31 16.43 -9.97
N GLU A 88 4.70 17.24 -10.84
CA GLU A 88 5.18 18.58 -11.16
C GLU A 88 4.99 19.55 -9.99
N ALA A 89 3.80 19.54 -9.39
CA ALA A 89 3.47 20.43 -8.28
C ALA A 89 4.22 20.09 -6.97
N PHE A 90 4.58 18.81 -6.78
CA PHE A 90 5.24 18.29 -5.58
C PHE A 90 6.41 17.37 -5.97
N PRO A 91 7.52 17.92 -6.47
CA PRO A 91 8.64 17.13 -6.96
C PRO A 91 9.17 16.16 -5.90
N GLU A 92 9.43 14.91 -6.32
CA GLU A 92 9.96 13.82 -5.50
C GLU A 92 9.10 13.39 -4.29
N ARG A 93 7.86 13.90 -4.17
CA ARG A 93 6.99 13.62 -3.01
C ARG A 93 5.74 12.79 -3.35
N PHE A 94 5.56 12.41 -4.61
CA PHE A 94 4.41 11.58 -5.03
C PHE A 94 4.85 10.27 -5.68
N VAL A 95 4.29 9.16 -5.22
CA VAL A 95 4.45 7.82 -5.81
C VAL A 95 3.10 7.33 -6.31
N LEU A 96 2.98 7.11 -7.62
CA LEU A 96 1.80 6.46 -8.17
C LEU A 96 1.89 4.94 -8.00
N GLY A 97 1.26 4.38 -6.98
CA GLY A 97 1.03 2.93 -6.88
C GLY A 97 -0.18 2.53 -7.71
N LEU A 98 0.00 1.58 -8.63
CA LEU A 98 -1.04 1.07 -9.52
C LEU A 98 -1.42 -0.37 -9.19
N GLY A 99 -2.69 -0.71 -9.33
CA GLY A 99 -3.18 -2.07 -9.14
C GLY A 99 -4.40 -2.41 -9.98
N VAL A 100 -4.61 -3.71 -10.18
CA VAL A 100 -5.71 -4.25 -11.00
C VAL A 100 -7.03 -4.41 -10.24
N SER A 101 -7.08 -4.01 -8.96
CA SER A 101 -8.26 -4.20 -8.12
C SER A 101 -8.65 -5.70 -8.02
N HIS A 102 -9.90 -5.98 -7.74
CA HIS A 102 -10.44 -7.33 -7.57
C HIS A 102 -11.72 -7.49 -8.39
N GLN A 103 -11.96 -8.70 -8.92
CA GLN A 103 -13.10 -8.99 -9.76
C GLN A 103 -14.45 -8.53 -9.14
N PRO A 104 -14.76 -8.80 -7.86
CA PRO A 104 -16.02 -8.34 -7.26
C PRO A 104 -16.16 -6.81 -7.25
N MET A 105 -15.07 -6.07 -7.08
CA MET A 105 -15.07 -4.61 -7.10
C MET A 105 -15.27 -4.07 -8.53
N VAL A 106 -14.57 -4.64 -9.50
CA VAL A 106 -14.62 -4.18 -10.89
C VAL A 106 -15.95 -4.53 -11.55
N GLU A 107 -16.41 -5.77 -11.40
CA GLU A 107 -17.66 -6.23 -12.01
C GLU A 107 -18.89 -5.81 -11.19
N GLY A 108 -18.84 -6.02 -9.86
CA GLY A 108 -19.98 -5.78 -8.98
C GLY A 108 -20.27 -4.31 -8.71
N LEU A 109 -19.25 -3.50 -8.44
CA LEU A 109 -19.44 -2.09 -8.10
C LEU A 109 -19.25 -1.14 -9.28
N ARG A 110 -18.34 -1.44 -10.23
CA ARG A 110 -18.05 -0.55 -11.36
C ARG A 110 -18.75 -0.96 -12.66
N GLY A 111 -19.36 -2.16 -12.72
CA GLY A 111 -20.04 -2.66 -13.92
C GLY A 111 -19.12 -2.83 -15.12
N GLN A 112 -17.82 -3.05 -14.89
CA GLN A 112 -16.82 -3.23 -15.95
C GLN A 112 -16.40 -4.70 -16.03
N ILE A 113 -15.74 -5.10 -17.12
CA ILE A 113 -15.23 -6.46 -17.28
C ILE A 113 -13.86 -6.57 -16.63
N TYR A 114 -13.68 -7.54 -15.72
CA TYR A 114 -12.38 -7.83 -15.12
C TYR A 114 -11.53 -8.67 -16.08
N LEU A 115 -10.48 -8.07 -16.60
CA LEU A 115 -9.57 -8.72 -17.53
C LEU A 115 -8.48 -9.53 -16.78
N PRO A 116 -7.77 -10.45 -17.48
CA PRO A 116 -6.62 -11.13 -16.89
C PRO A 116 -5.61 -10.12 -16.33
N PRO A 117 -5.30 -10.15 -15.03
CA PRO A 117 -4.59 -9.07 -14.32
C PRO A 117 -3.27 -8.64 -14.94
N LEU A 118 -2.43 -9.61 -15.33
CA LEU A 118 -1.11 -9.33 -15.90
C LEU A 118 -1.22 -8.65 -17.29
N THR A 119 -2.14 -9.13 -18.12
CA THR A 119 -2.40 -8.55 -19.45
C THR A 119 -2.96 -7.13 -19.32
N ALA A 120 -3.97 -6.96 -18.47
CA ALA A 120 -4.59 -5.66 -18.22
C ALA A 120 -3.56 -4.62 -17.73
N MET A 121 -2.70 -4.99 -16.78
CA MET A 121 -1.67 -4.09 -16.26
C MET A 121 -0.63 -3.75 -17.33
N ARG A 122 -0.16 -4.73 -18.12
CA ARG A 122 0.81 -4.50 -19.19
C ARG A 122 0.27 -3.53 -20.23
N GLU A 123 -0.94 -3.77 -20.73
CA GLU A 123 -1.59 -2.89 -21.70
C GLU A 123 -1.86 -1.49 -21.14
N TYR A 124 -2.23 -1.40 -19.87
CA TYR A 124 -2.44 -0.12 -19.20
C TYR A 124 -1.14 0.70 -19.12
N LEU A 125 -0.03 0.08 -18.73
CA LEU A 125 1.29 0.72 -18.69
C LEU A 125 1.75 1.18 -20.08
N GLU A 126 1.58 0.35 -21.13
CA GLU A 126 1.91 0.71 -22.51
C GLU A 126 1.13 1.95 -22.97
N ARG A 127 -0.15 2.03 -22.62
CA ARG A 127 -0.99 3.18 -22.97
C ARG A 127 -0.66 4.41 -22.13
N MET A 128 -0.20 4.26 -20.89
CA MET A 128 0.33 5.37 -20.09
C MET A 128 1.62 5.94 -20.69
N ASP A 129 2.55 5.06 -21.12
CA ASP A 129 3.84 5.47 -21.68
C ASP A 129 3.71 6.22 -23.02
N THR A 130 2.63 5.95 -23.75
CA THR A 130 2.31 6.60 -25.02
C THR A 130 1.22 7.69 -24.92
N ALA A 131 0.76 7.98 -23.71
CA ALA A 131 -0.30 8.97 -23.50
C ALA A 131 0.18 10.38 -23.88
N MET A 132 -0.64 11.10 -24.64
CA MET A 132 -0.35 12.50 -24.95
C MET A 132 -0.46 13.35 -23.68
N TYR A 133 0.58 14.13 -23.40
CA TYR A 133 0.62 15.09 -22.32
C TYR A 133 1.29 16.38 -22.82
N VAL A 134 0.58 17.51 -22.75
CA VAL A 134 1.01 18.80 -23.31
C VAL A 134 1.14 19.91 -22.25
N ALA A 135 0.96 19.53 -20.97
CA ALA A 135 1.17 20.47 -19.85
C ALA A 135 2.66 20.48 -19.44
N ALA A 136 2.99 21.25 -18.40
CA ALA A 136 4.32 21.29 -17.83
C ALA A 136 4.77 19.90 -17.35
N GLU A 137 5.96 19.46 -17.80
CA GLU A 137 6.52 18.18 -17.35
C GLU A 137 7.08 18.30 -15.93
N PRO A 138 7.02 17.26 -15.11
CA PRO A 138 7.70 17.23 -13.82
C PRO A 138 9.20 17.49 -13.97
N PRO A 139 9.82 18.27 -13.06
CA PRO A 139 11.25 18.57 -13.13
C PRO A 139 12.12 17.33 -12.93
N GLU A 140 11.62 16.34 -12.21
CA GLU A 140 12.25 15.03 -11.99
C GLU A 140 11.35 13.91 -12.52
N PRO A 141 11.92 12.74 -12.90
CA PRO A 141 11.11 11.61 -13.37
C PRO A 141 10.07 11.19 -12.34
N ALA A 142 8.82 11.31 -12.71
CA ALA A 142 7.70 10.89 -11.87
C ALA A 142 7.74 9.39 -11.58
N LYS A 143 7.49 9.00 -10.33
CA LYS A 143 7.67 7.64 -9.80
C LYS A 143 6.36 6.85 -9.81
N ARG A 144 6.43 5.57 -10.23
CA ARG A 144 5.30 4.64 -10.17
C ARG A 144 5.74 3.25 -9.72
N VAL A 145 4.90 2.57 -8.93
CA VAL A 145 5.10 1.20 -8.44
C VAL A 145 3.86 0.35 -8.70
N LEU A 146 3.99 -0.97 -8.68
CA LEU A 146 2.85 -1.87 -8.83
C LEU A 146 2.47 -2.57 -7.52
N ALA A 147 1.17 -2.74 -7.27
CA ALA A 147 0.69 -3.77 -6.38
C ALA A 147 1.00 -5.13 -7.00
N ALA A 148 1.96 -5.84 -6.42
CA ALA A 148 2.48 -7.08 -6.99
C ALA A 148 2.67 -8.14 -5.91
N LEU A 149 1.92 -9.24 -6.01
CA LEU A 149 2.02 -10.38 -5.11
C LEU A 149 2.75 -11.56 -5.77
N GLY A 150 2.28 -11.94 -6.95
CA GLY A 150 2.84 -13.09 -7.65
C GLY A 150 4.09 -12.77 -8.48
N PRO A 151 4.94 -13.78 -8.77
CA PRO A 151 6.23 -13.57 -9.42
C PRO A 151 6.14 -12.91 -10.80
N LYS A 152 5.08 -13.17 -11.57
CA LYS A 152 4.88 -12.55 -12.89
C LYS A 152 4.59 -11.06 -12.80
N MET A 153 3.82 -10.61 -11.80
CA MET A 153 3.53 -9.20 -11.59
C MET A 153 4.75 -8.48 -10.99
N LEU A 154 5.49 -9.13 -10.09
CA LEU A 154 6.78 -8.61 -9.59
C LEU A 154 7.80 -8.44 -10.72
N ALA A 155 7.90 -9.39 -11.65
CA ALA A 155 8.75 -9.27 -12.83
C ALA A 155 8.31 -8.11 -13.75
N LEU A 156 7.00 -7.91 -13.93
CA LEU A 156 6.49 -6.75 -14.66
C LEU A 156 6.81 -5.43 -13.94
N ALA A 157 6.72 -5.40 -12.61
CA ALA A 157 7.11 -4.23 -11.82
C ALA A 157 8.59 -3.89 -12.02
N ALA A 158 9.47 -4.89 -11.96
CA ALA A 158 10.91 -4.72 -12.21
C ALA A 158 11.21 -4.20 -13.63
N GLU A 159 10.48 -4.69 -14.63
CA GLU A 159 10.66 -4.33 -16.05
C GLU A 159 10.16 -2.93 -16.40
N ARG A 160 9.04 -2.51 -15.81
CA ARG A 160 8.26 -1.37 -16.36
C ARG A 160 8.01 -0.24 -15.37
N THR A 161 8.44 -0.36 -14.12
CA THR A 161 8.16 0.63 -13.08
C THR A 161 9.35 0.81 -12.14
N ASP A 162 9.23 1.71 -11.17
CA ASP A 162 10.27 1.99 -10.18
C ASP A 162 10.25 0.98 -8.99
N GLY A 163 9.30 0.03 -8.95
CA GLY A 163 9.26 -0.96 -7.89
C GLY A 163 7.89 -1.58 -7.62
N ALA A 164 7.71 -2.11 -6.41
CA ALA A 164 6.48 -2.77 -5.98
C ALA A 164 6.02 -2.33 -4.58
N HIS A 165 4.69 -2.30 -4.41
CA HIS A 165 4.00 -2.11 -3.15
C HIS A 165 3.11 -3.34 -2.87
N PRO A 166 3.69 -4.45 -2.35
CA PRO A 166 2.92 -5.63 -1.94
C PRO A 166 2.04 -5.30 -0.75
N TYR A 167 0.88 -5.94 -0.68
CA TYR A 167 -0.09 -5.74 0.40
C TYR A 167 -0.46 -7.09 1.02
N ASN A 168 -0.58 -7.11 2.36
CA ASN A 168 -1.00 -8.27 3.13
C ASN A 168 -0.07 -9.48 2.90
N VAL A 169 1.22 -9.28 3.16
CA VAL A 169 2.29 -10.26 2.89
C VAL A 169 3.21 -10.45 4.09
N PRO A 170 3.76 -11.66 4.33
CA PRO A 170 4.76 -11.91 5.36
C PRO A 170 6.17 -11.50 4.89
N PRO A 171 7.17 -11.39 5.82
CA PRO A 171 8.57 -11.08 5.49
C PRO A 171 9.21 -12.03 4.47
N GLU A 172 8.82 -13.29 4.43
CA GLU A 172 9.28 -14.27 3.44
C GLU A 172 8.88 -13.89 2.01
N HIS A 173 7.72 -13.28 1.86
CA HIS A 173 7.32 -12.72 0.57
C HIS A 173 8.22 -11.54 0.19
N THR A 174 8.57 -10.68 1.14
CA THR A 174 9.46 -9.53 0.89
C THR A 174 10.83 -10.00 0.41
N ALA A 175 11.43 -11.03 1.04
CA ALA A 175 12.67 -11.62 0.58
C ALA A 175 12.56 -12.15 -0.87
N ARG A 176 11.47 -12.85 -1.17
CA ARG A 176 11.24 -13.37 -2.53
C ARG A 176 10.98 -12.25 -3.54
N ALA A 177 10.26 -11.20 -3.15
CA ALA A 177 10.02 -10.04 -4.00
C ALA A 177 11.32 -9.31 -4.31
N ARG A 178 12.22 -9.14 -3.33
CA ARG A 178 13.55 -8.54 -3.52
C ARG A 178 14.40 -9.32 -4.53
N GLU A 179 14.41 -10.66 -4.46
CA GLU A 179 15.11 -11.48 -5.43
C GLU A 179 14.64 -11.24 -6.88
N ILE A 180 13.32 -11.03 -7.07
CA ILE A 180 12.73 -10.84 -8.40
C ILE A 180 12.92 -9.40 -8.88
N LEU A 181 12.73 -8.42 -8.01
CA LEU A 181 12.84 -6.99 -8.34
C LEU A 181 14.30 -6.57 -8.59
N GLY A 182 15.27 -7.25 -7.97
CA GLY A 182 16.66 -6.81 -7.97
C GLY A 182 16.92 -5.68 -6.95
N PRO A 183 18.16 -5.22 -6.79
CA PRO A 183 18.57 -4.33 -5.71
C PRO A 183 18.15 -2.86 -5.89
N GLU A 184 17.87 -2.44 -7.13
CA GLU A 184 17.65 -1.01 -7.45
C GLU A 184 16.20 -0.57 -7.35
N GLN A 185 15.25 -1.50 -7.44
CA GLN A 185 13.82 -1.20 -7.45
C GLN A 185 13.29 -0.97 -6.04
N LEU A 186 12.39 0.00 -5.86
CA LEU A 186 11.71 0.24 -4.60
C LEU A 186 10.86 -0.97 -4.21
N LEU A 187 11.05 -1.48 -2.99
CA LEU A 187 10.19 -2.50 -2.40
C LEU A 187 9.59 -1.96 -1.09
N ALA A 188 8.30 -1.65 -1.14
CA ALA A 188 7.57 -1.01 -0.07
C ALA A 188 6.34 -1.85 0.34
N PRO A 189 6.49 -2.99 1.07
CA PRO A 189 5.34 -3.76 1.51
C PRO A 189 4.49 -3.00 2.54
N GLU A 190 3.19 -3.27 2.51
CA GLU A 190 2.30 -2.94 3.62
C GLU A 190 2.43 -4.00 4.72
N GLN A 191 2.33 -3.58 5.98
CA GLN A 191 2.27 -4.44 7.16
C GLN A 191 1.16 -4.00 8.11
N ALA A 192 0.14 -4.85 8.28
CA ALA A 192 -0.89 -4.66 9.30
C ALA A 192 -0.32 -4.84 10.72
N VAL A 193 -0.57 -3.87 11.60
CA VAL A 193 -0.11 -3.91 12.99
C VAL A 193 -1.23 -3.61 13.96
N LEU A 194 -1.15 -4.14 15.18
CA LEU A 194 -2.16 -3.95 16.23
C LEU A 194 -1.49 -3.89 17.60
N LEU A 195 -1.68 -2.77 18.30
CA LEU A 195 -1.21 -2.59 19.68
C LEU A 195 -2.22 -3.21 20.68
N GLU A 196 -2.25 -4.54 20.73
CA GLU A 196 -3.05 -5.34 21.64
C GLU A 196 -2.25 -6.56 22.09
N THR A 197 -2.18 -6.77 23.40
CA THR A 197 -1.38 -7.85 24.01
C THR A 197 -2.19 -9.07 24.43
N ASP A 198 -3.53 -8.94 24.52
CA ASP A 198 -4.39 -10.10 24.72
C ASP A 198 -4.51 -10.88 23.40
N PRO A 199 -4.02 -12.13 23.35
CA PRO A 199 -4.00 -12.90 22.10
C PRO A 199 -5.41 -13.23 21.57
N VAL A 200 -6.41 -13.33 22.44
CA VAL A 200 -7.79 -13.61 22.02
C VAL A 200 -8.36 -12.39 21.29
N GLU A 201 -8.21 -11.22 21.87
CA GLU A 201 -8.71 -9.98 21.30
C GLU A 201 -7.92 -9.56 20.06
N ALA A 202 -6.59 -9.67 20.09
CA ALA A 202 -5.74 -9.37 18.96
C ALA A 202 -6.11 -10.21 17.72
N ARG A 203 -6.27 -11.53 17.91
CA ARG A 203 -6.66 -12.42 16.82
C ARG A 203 -8.10 -12.21 16.35
N ARG A 204 -9.01 -11.82 17.25
CA ARG A 204 -10.37 -11.43 16.87
C ARG A 204 -10.37 -10.23 15.92
N ILE A 205 -9.61 -9.19 16.27
CA ILE A 205 -9.48 -7.98 15.44
C ILE A 205 -8.77 -8.31 14.12
N GLY A 206 -7.68 -9.08 14.18
CA GLY A 206 -6.93 -9.52 13.01
C GLY A 206 -7.80 -10.31 12.02
N ARG A 207 -8.63 -11.27 12.50
CA ARG A 207 -9.58 -11.99 11.65
C ARG A 207 -10.60 -11.07 11.00
N ALA A 208 -11.14 -10.11 11.74
CA ALA A 208 -12.09 -9.14 11.20
C ALA A 208 -11.46 -8.29 10.09
N HIS A 209 -10.16 -7.97 10.20
CA HIS A 209 -9.41 -7.30 9.13
C HIS A 209 -9.22 -8.22 7.92
N LEU A 210 -8.76 -9.46 8.13
CA LEU A 210 -8.44 -10.39 7.07
C LEU A 210 -9.66 -10.94 6.32
N ALA A 211 -10.84 -10.96 6.93
CA ALA A 211 -12.06 -11.57 6.38
C ALA A 211 -12.37 -11.14 4.94
N ILE A 212 -12.15 -9.85 4.60
CA ILE A 212 -12.43 -9.34 3.25
C ILE A 212 -11.45 -9.85 2.18
N TYR A 213 -10.31 -10.41 2.58
CA TYR A 213 -9.26 -10.89 1.68
C TYR A 213 -9.31 -12.42 1.48
N LEU A 214 -9.97 -13.17 2.39
CA LEU A 214 -9.98 -14.64 2.35
C LEU A 214 -10.70 -15.18 1.11
N ASP A 215 -11.68 -14.46 0.58
CA ASP A 215 -12.41 -14.82 -0.63
C ASP A 215 -11.72 -14.32 -1.93
N LEU A 216 -10.56 -13.69 -1.82
CA LEU A 216 -9.86 -13.12 -2.96
C LEU A 216 -8.73 -14.05 -3.43
N PRO A 217 -8.87 -14.70 -4.60
CA PRO A 217 -7.94 -15.74 -5.05
C PRO A 217 -6.48 -15.29 -5.17
N ASN A 218 -6.22 -14.02 -5.47
CA ASN A 218 -4.88 -13.47 -5.59
C ASN A 218 -4.11 -13.52 -4.27
N TYR A 219 -4.77 -13.18 -3.13
CA TYR A 219 -4.15 -13.27 -1.80
C TYR A 219 -3.96 -14.73 -1.39
N MET A 220 -5.00 -15.54 -1.46
CA MET A 220 -4.93 -16.95 -1.04
C MET A 220 -3.90 -17.73 -1.87
N ASN A 221 -3.87 -17.55 -3.18
CA ASN A 221 -2.85 -18.18 -4.03
C ASN A 221 -1.44 -17.68 -3.72
N ASN A 222 -1.28 -16.45 -3.27
CA ASN A 222 0.01 -15.95 -2.82
C ASN A 222 0.43 -16.59 -1.50
N LEU A 223 -0.45 -16.61 -0.49
CA LEU A 223 -0.16 -17.16 0.83
C LEU A 223 0.14 -18.66 0.81
N ARG A 224 -0.53 -19.44 -0.06
CA ARG A 224 -0.21 -20.85 -0.27
C ARG A 224 1.24 -21.09 -0.69
N ARG A 225 1.90 -20.15 -1.37
CA ARG A 225 3.33 -20.24 -1.73
C ARG A 225 4.24 -20.14 -0.51
N PHE A 226 3.73 -19.59 0.59
CA PHE A 226 4.43 -19.43 1.87
C PHE A 226 3.90 -20.38 2.95
N GLY A 227 3.25 -21.48 2.54
CA GLY A 227 2.87 -22.58 3.41
C GLY A 227 1.57 -22.39 4.18
N ILE A 228 0.76 -21.37 3.87
CA ILE A 228 -0.62 -21.26 4.37
C ILE A 228 -1.48 -22.30 3.65
N THR A 229 -2.20 -23.11 4.41
CA THR A 229 -3.04 -24.20 3.92
C THR A 229 -4.50 -23.78 3.78
N ASP A 230 -5.32 -24.62 3.16
CA ASP A 230 -6.77 -24.37 3.08
C ASP A 230 -7.42 -24.46 4.48
N ASP A 231 -6.91 -25.28 5.38
CA ASP A 231 -7.35 -25.33 6.78
C ASP A 231 -7.02 -24.02 7.52
N ASP A 232 -5.90 -23.35 7.18
CA ASP A 232 -5.59 -22.04 7.74
C ASP A 232 -6.53 -20.92 7.25
N ILE A 233 -7.14 -21.10 6.07
CA ILE A 233 -8.06 -20.13 5.46
C ILE A 233 -9.50 -20.36 5.90
N ALA A 234 -9.85 -21.61 6.22
CA ALA A 234 -11.21 -22.02 6.61
C ALA A 234 -11.70 -21.26 7.86
N ASP A 235 -13.02 -21.21 8.03
CA ASP A 235 -13.71 -20.68 9.23
C ASP A 235 -13.29 -19.27 9.66
N GLY A 236 -12.93 -18.42 8.68
CA GLY A 236 -12.55 -17.03 8.92
C GLY A 236 -11.07 -16.82 9.28
N GLY A 237 -10.25 -17.86 9.14
CA GLY A 237 -8.81 -17.83 9.31
C GLY A 237 -8.30 -18.37 10.65
N SER A 238 -7.28 -19.23 10.59
CA SER A 238 -6.63 -19.80 11.75
C SER A 238 -5.84 -18.75 12.56
N ASP A 239 -5.48 -19.06 13.81
CA ASP A 239 -4.56 -18.24 14.59
C ASP A 239 -3.22 -18.05 13.86
N ARG A 240 -2.71 -19.13 13.23
CA ARG A 240 -1.50 -19.11 12.43
C ARG A 240 -1.57 -18.11 11.27
N LEU A 241 -2.69 -18.05 10.57
CA LEU A 241 -2.89 -17.09 9.47
C LEU A 241 -2.82 -15.65 9.99
N VAL A 242 -3.53 -15.36 11.09
CA VAL A 242 -3.50 -14.03 11.71
C VAL A 242 -2.08 -13.67 12.17
N ASP A 243 -1.42 -14.55 12.91
CA ASP A 243 -0.06 -14.33 13.43
C ASP A 243 0.98 -14.18 12.32
N THR A 244 0.73 -14.76 11.15
CA THR A 244 1.58 -14.61 9.95
C THR A 244 1.45 -13.22 9.33
N LEU A 245 0.23 -12.66 9.27
CA LEU A 245 -0.06 -11.45 8.49
C LEU A 245 -0.20 -10.19 9.34
N VAL A 246 -0.60 -10.31 10.60
CA VAL A 246 -0.80 -9.18 11.51
C VAL A 246 0.26 -9.21 12.61
N ALA A 247 1.03 -8.14 12.72
CA ALA A 247 1.95 -7.94 13.84
C ALA A 247 1.18 -7.37 15.02
N TRP A 248 0.84 -8.19 16.00
CA TRP A 248 0.13 -7.76 17.19
C TRP A 248 0.97 -7.93 18.46
N GLY A 249 0.69 -7.13 19.47
CA GLY A 249 1.42 -7.12 20.73
C GLY A 249 1.74 -5.70 21.20
N ASP A 250 2.85 -5.56 21.90
CA ASP A 250 3.38 -4.26 22.29
C ASP A 250 4.18 -3.59 21.14
N VAL A 251 4.71 -2.41 21.40
CA VAL A 251 5.50 -1.66 20.40
C VAL A 251 6.77 -2.39 19.97
N ASP A 252 7.37 -3.23 20.83
CA ASP A 252 8.55 -4.01 20.49
C ASP A 252 8.22 -5.17 19.55
N ALA A 253 7.07 -5.82 19.72
CA ALA A 253 6.58 -6.85 18.80
C ALA A 253 6.32 -6.26 17.41
N VAL A 254 5.70 -5.09 17.33
CA VAL A 254 5.49 -4.38 16.06
C VAL A 254 6.83 -4.00 15.42
N ARG A 255 7.78 -3.43 16.20
CA ARG A 255 9.13 -3.10 15.72
C ARG A 255 9.83 -4.32 15.13
N GLY A 256 9.78 -5.45 15.85
CA GLY A 256 10.40 -6.70 15.39
C GLY A 256 9.88 -7.16 14.02
N ARG A 257 8.58 -7.04 13.77
CA ARG A 257 7.99 -7.39 12.46
C ARG A 257 8.40 -6.40 11.36
N VAL A 258 8.39 -5.10 11.64
CA VAL A 258 8.84 -4.08 10.68
C VAL A 258 10.32 -4.31 10.33
N GLN A 259 11.16 -4.57 11.33
CA GLN A 259 12.57 -4.89 11.11
C GLN A 259 12.75 -6.16 10.27
N ALA A 260 11.94 -7.19 10.49
CA ALA A 260 11.99 -8.41 9.67
C ALA A 260 11.71 -8.15 8.19
N HIS A 261 10.82 -7.22 7.83
CA HIS A 261 10.63 -6.79 6.44
C HIS A 261 11.84 -6.03 5.91
N LEU A 262 12.44 -5.13 6.69
CA LEU A 262 13.64 -4.38 6.30
C LEU A 262 14.83 -5.34 6.10
N ASP A 263 15.05 -6.28 7.00
CA ASP A 263 16.08 -7.33 6.90
C ASP A 263 15.85 -8.26 5.70
N ALA A 264 14.59 -8.48 5.32
CA ALA A 264 14.20 -9.23 4.13
C ALA A 264 14.37 -8.41 2.82
N GLY A 265 14.84 -7.18 2.91
CA GLY A 265 15.18 -6.33 1.77
C GLY A 265 14.10 -5.33 1.37
N ALA A 266 13.13 -5.03 2.22
CA ALA A 266 12.27 -3.87 2.02
C ALA A 266 13.09 -2.58 2.15
N ASP A 267 12.75 -1.57 1.36
CA ASP A 267 13.34 -0.23 1.47
C ASP A 267 12.51 0.67 2.37
N HIS A 268 11.24 0.34 2.46
CA HIS A 268 10.23 1.08 3.17
C HIS A 268 9.13 0.09 3.61
N VAL A 269 8.59 0.24 4.81
CA VAL A 269 7.44 -0.52 5.29
C VAL A 269 6.28 0.42 5.56
N ALA A 270 5.17 0.22 4.86
CA ALA A 270 3.94 0.99 5.03
C ALA A 270 3.08 0.36 6.13
N VAL A 271 3.14 0.89 7.35
CA VAL A 271 2.47 0.34 8.52
C VAL A 271 0.99 0.70 8.51
N GLN A 272 0.12 -0.31 8.56
CA GLN A 272 -1.33 -0.16 8.68
C GLN A 272 -1.77 -0.51 10.11
N VAL A 273 -2.08 0.50 10.91
CA VAL A 273 -2.58 0.29 12.28
C VAL A 273 -4.04 -0.15 12.24
N LEU A 274 -4.31 -1.31 12.79
CA LEU A 274 -5.66 -1.83 13.01
C LEU A 274 -6.23 -1.28 14.31
N THR A 275 -7.54 -1.05 14.33
CA THR A 275 -8.30 -0.62 15.50
C THR A 275 -9.49 -1.54 15.72
N PRO A 276 -9.98 -1.71 16.97
CA PRO A 276 -11.17 -2.51 17.25
C PRO A 276 -12.39 -2.09 16.43
N GLU A 277 -12.57 -0.79 16.23
CA GLU A 277 -13.62 -0.20 15.42
C GLU A 277 -13.05 0.28 14.09
N ARG A 278 -13.55 -0.29 12.98
CA ARG A 278 -13.11 0.12 11.63
C ARG A 278 -13.38 1.59 11.39
N GLY A 279 -12.38 2.27 10.82
CA GLY A 279 -12.48 3.69 10.47
C GLY A 279 -12.11 4.65 11.60
N THR A 280 -11.78 4.15 12.77
CA THR A 280 -11.17 4.97 13.83
C THR A 280 -9.83 5.50 13.34
N LEU A 281 -9.57 6.79 13.60
CA LEU A 281 -8.28 7.41 13.31
C LEU A 281 -7.26 6.99 14.40
N PRO A 282 -6.23 6.17 14.09
CA PRO A 282 -5.33 5.59 15.09
C PRO A 282 -4.17 6.54 15.43
N LEU A 283 -4.48 7.80 15.75
CA LEU A 283 -3.47 8.84 15.94
C LEU A 283 -2.59 8.59 17.16
N ASP A 284 -3.17 8.06 18.23
CA ASP A 284 -2.42 7.75 19.46
C ASP A 284 -1.49 6.55 19.25
N GLU A 285 -1.89 5.57 18.46
CA GLU A 285 -1.05 4.45 18.06
C GLU A 285 0.12 4.92 17.20
N TRP A 286 -0.11 5.80 16.23
CA TRP A 286 0.95 6.39 15.43
C TRP A 286 1.97 7.17 16.28
N ARG A 287 1.50 7.95 17.26
CA ARG A 287 2.36 8.66 18.24
C ARG A 287 3.20 7.70 19.07
N LYS A 288 2.63 6.57 19.50
CA LYS A 288 3.33 5.55 20.30
C LYS A 288 4.37 4.80 19.46
N LEU A 289 4.07 4.54 18.18
CA LEU A 289 4.94 3.78 17.29
C LEU A 289 6.10 4.62 16.73
N ALA A 290 5.92 5.91 16.50
CA ALA A 290 6.94 6.77 15.92
C ALA A 290 8.32 6.66 16.62
N PRO A 291 8.45 6.81 17.96
CA PRO A 291 9.77 6.78 18.62
C PRO A 291 10.46 5.41 18.61
N VAL A 292 9.78 4.33 18.22
CA VAL A 292 10.35 2.98 18.16
C VAL A 292 10.57 2.47 16.75
N LEU A 293 9.91 3.10 15.76
CA LEU A 293 10.01 2.72 14.35
C LEU A 293 10.91 3.66 13.53
N LEU A 294 11.08 4.89 13.98
CA LEU A 294 11.82 5.98 13.33
C LEU A 294 13.09 6.33 14.10
#